data_f84c8f617be086ab4280742ec3962410
#
_entry.id   f84c8f617be086ab4280742ec3962410
#
_cell.length_a   1.000
_cell.length_b   1.000
_cell.length_c   1.000
_cell.angle_alpha   90.00
_cell.angle_beta   90.00
_cell.angle_gamma   90.00
#
_symmetry.space_group_name_H-M   'P 1'
#
loop_
_entity.id
_entity.type
_entity.pdbx_description
1 polymer ?
#
loop_
_entity_poly.entity_id
_entity_poly.type
_entity_poly.pdbx_seq_one_letter_code
_entity_poly.pdbx_strand_id
1 'polypeptide(L)'
;MTATLSKKSGKGVSDGVVSELSTFFTVRPGHEEAMRAAVERVNHMLHEMGPDVHQKMGLREWRMVILDNGQRLMLMTSFETDWDPYVDDALQVFGVDQFMDWLRHTVEAEAHHQELQAAGADLKQGITNTAALKVKALLQAGQVQASAYFDVLSDQTVPQIRKAQRLERAFEQVLDDPAAEQALQQPALQPLRDQAAD
;
A
#
# COMPACT_ATOMS: atom_id res chain seq x y z
N MET A 1 5.44 -12.84 23.69
CA MET A 1 4.34 -13.47 22.93
C MET A 1 4.85 -13.74 21.53
N THR A 2 4.81 -14.97 21.06
CA THR A 2 5.23 -15.33 19.71
C THR A 2 4.10 -14.89 18.77
N ALA A 3 4.33 -13.87 17.95
CA ALA A 3 3.37 -13.46 16.92
C ALA A 3 3.14 -14.65 15.97
N THR A 4 1.93 -15.15 15.91
CA THR A 4 1.57 -16.22 14.99
C THR A 4 1.12 -15.57 13.69
N LEU A 5 1.93 -15.71 12.64
CA LEU A 5 1.53 -15.28 11.30
C LEU A 5 0.23 -15.98 10.91
N SER A 6 -0.83 -15.24 10.69
CA SER A 6 -2.11 -15.78 10.25
C SER A 6 -2.20 -15.82 8.72
N LYS A 7 -2.65 -16.95 8.16
CA LYS A 7 -3.01 -17.02 6.74
C LYS A 7 -4.34 -16.28 6.55
N LYS A 8 -4.32 -15.25 5.70
CA LYS A 8 -5.54 -14.59 5.23
C LYS A 8 -5.96 -15.13 3.85
N SER A 9 -7.15 -14.74 3.38
CA SER A 9 -7.63 -15.04 2.03
C SER A 9 -6.61 -14.51 1.00
N GLY A 10 -6.07 -15.37 0.19
CA GLY A 10 -4.93 -15.10 -0.66
C GLY A 10 -3.65 -15.77 -0.14
N LYS A 11 -2.53 -15.57 -0.82
CA LYS A 11 -1.24 -16.21 -0.50
C LYS A 11 -0.38 -15.36 0.45
N GLY A 12 -0.85 -14.19 0.89
CA GLY A 12 -0.13 -13.29 1.77
C GLY A 12 -0.13 -13.74 3.23
N VAL A 13 0.67 -13.10 4.03
CA VAL A 13 0.72 -13.23 5.49
C VAL A 13 0.34 -11.91 6.15
N SER A 14 -0.01 -11.98 7.43
CA SER A 14 -0.25 -10.78 8.23
C SER A 14 0.48 -10.85 9.56
N ASP A 15 0.88 -9.69 10.04
CA ASP A 15 1.40 -9.46 11.38
C ASP A 15 0.53 -8.39 12.04
N GLY A 16 -0.18 -8.73 13.11
CA GLY A 16 -1.16 -7.85 13.74
C GLY A 16 -2.26 -7.38 12.78
N VAL A 17 -2.41 -6.06 12.63
CA VAL A 17 -3.39 -5.44 11.72
C VAL A 17 -2.87 -5.28 10.30
N VAL A 18 -1.60 -5.58 10.05
CA VAL A 18 -0.92 -5.37 8.78
C VAL A 18 -0.86 -6.65 7.98
N SER A 19 -1.21 -6.56 6.71
CA SER A 19 -1.11 -7.64 5.73
C SER A 19 -0.08 -7.27 4.65
N GLU A 20 0.50 -8.27 3.98
CA GLU A 20 1.40 -8.06 2.87
C GLU A 20 0.87 -8.71 1.58
N LEU A 21 1.27 -8.12 0.47
CA LEU A 21 1.13 -8.69 -0.87
C LEU A 21 2.49 -8.58 -1.55
N SER A 22 3.01 -9.72 -2.00
CA SER A 22 4.19 -9.78 -2.87
C SER A 22 3.82 -10.53 -4.14
N THR A 23 3.92 -9.88 -5.30
CA THR A 23 3.59 -10.48 -6.58
C THR A 23 4.69 -10.22 -7.60
N PHE A 24 4.94 -11.18 -8.47
CA PHE A 24 5.99 -11.14 -9.48
C PHE A 24 5.41 -11.29 -10.89
N PHE A 25 6.00 -10.54 -11.81
CA PHE A 25 5.64 -10.55 -13.21
C PHE A 25 6.88 -10.70 -14.08
N THR A 26 6.73 -11.34 -15.23
CA THR A 26 7.75 -11.43 -16.27
C THR A 26 7.57 -10.26 -17.23
N VAL A 27 8.58 -9.42 -17.38
CA VAL A 27 8.57 -8.34 -18.38
C VAL A 27 8.71 -8.96 -19.77
N ARG A 28 7.89 -8.50 -20.69
CA ARG A 28 7.95 -8.96 -22.09
C ARG A 28 9.29 -8.55 -22.72
N PRO A 29 9.94 -9.44 -23.48
CA PRO A 29 11.18 -9.10 -24.20
C PRO A 29 11.00 -7.84 -25.06
N GLY A 30 11.93 -6.88 -24.92
CA GLY A 30 11.88 -5.61 -25.62
C GLY A 30 10.97 -4.55 -24.97
N HIS A 31 10.33 -4.85 -23.85
CA HIS A 31 9.49 -3.92 -23.09
C HIS A 31 10.16 -3.37 -21.83
N GLU A 32 11.44 -3.62 -21.62
CA GLU A 32 12.16 -3.28 -20.38
C GLU A 32 12.13 -1.77 -20.10
N GLU A 33 12.41 -0.93 -21.11
CA GLU A 33 12.37 0.52 -20.99
C GLU A 33 10.93 1.04 -20.83
N ALA A 34 9.97 0.46 -21.52
CA ALA A 34 8.56 0.82 -21.39
C ALA A 34 8.04 0.49 -20.00
N MET A 35 8.47 -0.64 -19.41
CA MET A 35 8.18 -1.00 -18.02
C MET A 35 8.77 0.01 -17.03
N ARG A 36 10.04 0.43 -17.22
CA ARG A 36 10.66 1.46 -16.37
C ARG A 36 9.86 2.75 -16.38
N ALA A 37 9.51 3.22 -17.57
CA ALA A 37 8.70 4.44 -17.72
C ALA A 37 7.31 4.29 -17.08
N ALA A 38 6.68 3.12 -17.16
CA ALA A 38 5.40 2.87 -16.49
C ALA A 38 5.52 2.88 -14.97
N VAL A 39 6.57 2.27 -14.41
CA VAL A 39 6.86 2.29 -12.96
C VAL A 39 7.13 3.72 -12.47
N GLU A 40 7.83 4.54 -13.24
CA GLU A 40 8.03 5.97 -12.91
C GLU A 40 6.71 6.74 -12.86
N ARG A 41 5.79 6.48 -13.80
CA ARG A 41 4.44 7.11 -13.76
C ARG A 41 3.65 6.70 -12.52
N VAL A 42 3.70 5.42 -12.13
CA VAL A 42 3.08 4.96 -10.88
C VAL A 42 3.70 5.66 -9.67
N ASN A 43 5.03 5.76 -9.62
CA ASN A 43 5.71 6.46 -8.54
C ASN A 43 5.29 7.94 -8.45
N HIS A 44 5.21 8.63 -9.57
CA HIS A 44 4.75 10.02 -9.63
C HIS A 44 3.30 10.16 -9.15
N MET A 45 2.40 9.33 -9.66
CA MET A 45 1.00 9.30 -9.26
C MET A 45 0.86 9.09 -7.74
N LEU A 46 1.57 8.12 -7.15
CA LEU A 46 1.52 7.86 -5.72
C LEU A 46 1.96 9.06 -4.87
N HIS A 47 2.97 9.81 -5.31
CA HIS A 47 3.44 11.00 -4.59
C HIS A 47 2.50 12.20 -4.76
N GLU A 48 1.80 12.32 -5.87
CA GLU A 48 0.81 13.38 -6.11
C GLU A 48 -0.51 13.16 -5.35
N MET A 49 -0.83 11.91 -5.09
CA MET A 49 -2.03 11.52 -4.37
C MET A 49 -1.98 11.91 -2.93
N GLY A 50 -2.02 12.81 -2.31
CA GLY A 50 -1.93 13.16 -0.88
C GLY A 50 -2.21 12.01 0.10
N PRO A 51 -1.72 12.16 1.31
CA PRO A 51 -1.71 11.10 2.34
C PRO A 51 -3.11 10.59 2.74
N ASP A 52 -4.15 11.41 2.59
CA ASP A 52 -5.51 11.03 2.95
C ASP A 52 -6.11 9.99 1.99
N VAL A 53 -5.67 10.00 0.72
CA VAL A 53 -6.11 9.03 -0.28
C VAL A 53 -5.52 7.65 0.05
N HIS A 54 -4.23 7.59 0.36
CA HIS A 54 -3.56 6.35 0.75
C HIS A 54 -4.15 5.76 2.03
N GLN A 55 -4.48 6.62 3.00
CA GLN A 55 -5.09 6.20 4.26
C GLN A 55 -6.47 5.55 4.05
N LYS A 56 -7.28 6.04 3.10
CA LYS A 56 -8.61 5.45 2.80
C LYS A 56 -8.51 4.01 2.30
N MET A 57 -7.42 3.66 1.62
CA MET A 57 -7.15 2.30 1.17
C MET A 57 -6.50 1.42 2.25
N GLY A 58 -6.12 1.98 3.39
CA GLY A 58 -5.31 1.29 4.38
C GLY A 58 -3.89 0.98 3.87
N LEU A 59 -3.40 1.70 2.87
CA LEU A 59 -2.06 1.52 2.32
C LEU A 59 -1.01 2.01 3.31
N ARG A 60 -0.03 1.16 3.63
CA ARG A 60 1.14 1.47 4.45
C ARG A 60 2.40 1.68 3.61
N GLU A 61 2.67 0.75 2.72
CA GLU A 61 3.83 0.77 1.84
C GLU A 61 3.46 0.25 0.46
N TRP A 62 4.07 0.85 -0.57
CA TRP A 62 4.02 0.40 -1.95
C TRP A 62 5.44 0.38 -2.51
N ARG A 63 5.83 -0.74 -3.09
CA ARG A 63 7.16 -0.90 -3.67
C ARG A 63 7.07 -1.65 -5.00
N MET A 64 7.69 -1.08 -6.03
CA MET A 64 7.92 -1.77 -7.30
C MET A 64 9.43 -1.87 -7.54
N VAL A 65 9.91 -3.07 -7.84
CA VAL A 65 11.33 -3.33 -8.09
C VAL A 65 11.48 -4.07 -9.40
N ILE A 66 12.29 -3.49 -10.29
CA ILE A 66 12.67 -4.12 -11.56
C ILE A 66 13.94 -4.93 -11.33
N LEU A 67 13.87 -6.22 -11.59
CA LEU A 67 14.91 -7.21 -11.30
C LEU A 67 15.47 -7.82 -12.59
N ASP A 68 16.57 -8.59 -12.46
CA ASP A 68 17.13 -9.45 -13.51
C ASP A 68 17.33 -8.68 -14.83
N ASN A 69 18.04 -7.53 -14.75
CA ASN A 69 18.31 -6.65 -15.90
C ASN A 69 17.06 -6.17 -16.66
N GLY A 70 15.95 -5.99 -15.95
CA GLY A 70 14.71 -5.51 -16.54
C GLY A 70 13.71 -6.61 -16.91
N GLN A 71 14.08 -7.88 -16.72
CA GLN A 71 13.25 -9.00 -17.15
C GLN A 71 12.11 -9.35 -16.19
N ARG A 72 12.17 -8.88 -14.94
CA ARG A 72 11.15 -9.15 -13.93
C ARG A 72 10.75 -7.90 -13.19
N LEU A 73 9.48 -7.82 -12.83
CA LEU A 73 8.91 -6.83 -11.95
C LEU A 73 8.42 -7.52 -10.68
N MET A 74 8.80 -7.00 -9.53
CA MET A 74 8.19 -7.30 -8.24
C MET A 74 7.31 -6.11 -7.83
N LEU A 75 6.05 -6.37 -7.51
CA LEU A 75 5.19 -5.45 -6.77
C LEU A 75 5.01 -5.98 -5.36
N MET A 76 5.29 -5.14 -4.39
CA MET A 76 5.14 -5.42 -2.97
C MET A 76 4.37 -4.28 -2.29
N THR A 77 3.43 -4.63 -1.43
CA THR A 77 2.66 -3.65 -0.67
C THR A 77 2.27 -4.21 0.68
N SER A 78 2.24 -3.33 1.69
CA SER A 78 1.65 -3.62 3.01
C SER A 78 0.42 -2.75 3.22
N PHE A 79 -0.61 -3.33 3.85
CA PHE A 79 -1.92 -2.70 4.01
C PHE A 79 -2.64 -3.21 5.27
N GLU A 80 -3.70 -2.52 5.69
CA GLU A 80 -4.36 -2.72 7.00
C GLU A 80 -5.68 -3.48 6.92
N THR A 81 -6.08 -3.93 5.73
CA THR A 81 -7.33 -4.66 5.52
C THR A 81 -7.06 -6.08 5.04
N ASP A 82 -8.11 -6.82 4.70
CA ASP A 82 -7.96 -8.06 3.96
C ASP A 82 -7.62 -7.78 2.49
N TRP A 83 -7.05 -8.78 1.83
CA TRP A 83 -6.56 -8.68 0.45
C TRP A 83 -7.63 -8.20 -0.54
N ASP A 84 -8.83 -8.79 -0.50
CA ASP A 84 -9.90 -8.45 -1.42
C ASP A 84 -10.36 -6.99 -1.31
N PRO A 85 -10.74 -6.48 -0.12
CA PRO A 85 -11.10 -5.07 0.05
C PRO A 85 -9.95 -4.13 -0.34
N TYR A 86 -8.71 -4.46 0.03
CA TYR A 86 -7.56 -3.63 -0.31
C TYR A 86 -7.38 -3.47 -1.82
N VAL A 87 -7.42 -4.56 -2.58
CA VAL A 87 -7.26 -4.50 -4.04
C VAL A 87 -8.45 -3.81 -4.70
N ASP A 88 -9.67 -4.02 -4.18
CA ASP A 88 -10.87 -3.32 -4.64
C ASP A 88 -10.75 -1.81 -4.44
N ASP A 89 -10.33 -1.37 -3.26
CA ASP A 89 -10.09 0.04 -2.96
C ASP A 89 -8.96 0.62 -3.82
N ALA A 90 -7.87 -0.12 -4.02
CA ALA A 90 -6.77 0.30 -4.88
C ALA A 90 -7.23 0.46 -6.34
N LEU A 91 -8.02 -0.47 -6.87
CA LEU A 91 -8.57 -0.37 -8.21
C LEU A 91 -9.58 0.79 -8.36
N GLN A 92 -10.33 1.09 -7.32
CA GLN A 92 -11.26 2.21 -7.31
C GLN A 92 -10.53 3.56 -7.22
N VAL A 93 -9.49 3.66 -6.41
CA VAL A 93 -8.75 4.90 -6.15
C VAL A 93 -7.78 5.21 -7.29
N PHE A 94 -6.99 4.25 -7.73
CA PHE A 94 -6.00 4.45 -8.79
C PHE A 94 -6.63 4.36 -10.19
N GLY A 95 -7.69 3.60 -10.35
CA GLY A 95 -8.26 3.25 -11.64
C GLY A 95 -7.60 2.01 -12.26
N VAL A 96 -8.40 1.23 -12.99
CA VAL A 96 -7.92 0.03 -13.67
C VAL A 96 -6.89 0.35 -14.76
N ASP A 97 -7.02 1.50 -15.41
CA ASP A 97 -6.12 1.98 -16.44
C ASP A 97 -4.69 2.21 -15.91
N GLN A 98 -4.52 2.63 -14.67
CA GLN A 98 -3.22 2.78 -14.03
C GLN A 98 -2.54 1.42 -13.80
N PHE A 99 -3.31 0.41 -13.40
CA PHE A 99 -2.79 -0.96 -13.33
C PHE A 99 -2.45 -1.50 -14.72
N MET A 100 -3.29 -1.24 -15.71
CA MET A 100 -3.06 -1.67 -17.08
C MET A 100 -1.88 -0.97 -17.75
N ASP A 101 -1.49 0.22 -17.31
CA ASP A 101 -0.36 0.95 -17.86
C ASP A 101 0.97 0.18 -17.74
N TRP A 102 1.19 -0.50 -16.62
CA TRP A 102 2.38 -1.33 -16.43
C TRP A 102 2.12 -2.83 -16.72
N LEU A 103 0.92 -3.36 -16.40
CA LEU A 103 0.58 -4.77 -16.65
C LEU A 103 0.69 -5.15 -18.13
N ARG A 104 0.35 -4.24 -19.05
CA ARG A 104 0.47 -4.51 -20.52
C ARG A 104 1.87 -4.86 -20.98
N HIS A 105 2.89 -4.56 -20.18
CA HIS A 105 4.29 -4.86 -20.45
C HIS A 105 4.72 -6.20 -19.85
N THR A 106 3.81 -6.99 -19.27
CA THR A 106 4.07 -8.29 -18.68
C THR A 106 3.61 -9.44 -19.59
N VAL A 107 4.30 -10.58 -19.51
CA VAL A 107 3.93 -11.80 -20.23
C VAL A 107 2.57 -12.32 -19.75
N GLU A 108 2.31 -12.22 -18.46
CA GLU A 108 1.07 -12.70 -17.84
C GLU A 108 -0.16 -11.93 -18.34
N ALA A 109 -0.04 -10.62 -18.56
CA ALA A 109 -1.13 -9.82 -19.09
C ALA A 109 -1.30 -9.99 -20.61
N GLU A 110 -0.23 -10.32 -21.35
CA GLU A 110 -0.31 -10.56 -22.79
C GLU A 110 -1.26 -11.71 -23.12
N ALA A 111 -1.23 -12.80 -22.33
CA ALA A 111 -2.11 -13.94 -22.49
C ALA A 111 -3.61 -13.56 -22.40
N HIS A 112 -3.92 -12.44 -21.75
CA HIS A 112 -5.28 -11.92 -21.56
C HIS A 112 -5.55 -10.62 -22.32
N HIS A 113 -4.62 -10.19 -23.17
CA HIS A 113 -4.65 -8.86 -23.79
C HIS A 113 -5.95 -8.57 -24.56
N GLN A 114 -6.43 -9.52 -25.36
CA GLN A 114 -7.67 -9.35 -26.12
C GLN A 114 -8.90 -9.19 -25.20
N GLU A 115 -8.93 -9.95 -24.12
CA GLU A 115 -10.01 -9.89 -23.13
C GLU A 115 -9.95 -8.60 -22.31
N LEU A 116 -8.76 -8.13 -21.98
CA LEU A 116 -8.56 -6.85 -21.28
C LEU A 116 -8.90 -5.65 -22.17
N GLN A 117 -8.58 -5.72 -23.47
CA GLN A 117 -9.00 -4.68 -24.42
C GLN A 117 -10.50 -4.65 -24.62
N ALA A 118 -11.16 -5.81 -24.76
CA ALA A 118 -12.62 -5.89 -24.86
C ALA A 118 -13.31 -5.37 -23.59
N ALA A 119 -12.72 -5.61 -22.41
CA ALA A 119 -13.20 -5.10 -21.12
C ALA A 119 -12.87 -3.62 -20.90
N GLY A 120 -11.92 -3.06 -21.64
CA GLY A 120 -11.41 -1.69 -21.48
C GLY A 120 -12.44 -0.60 -21.75
N ALA A 121 -13.49 -0.88 -22.51
CA ALA A 121 -14.61 0.03 -22.68
C ALA A 121 -15.34 0.37 -21.37
N ASP A 122 -15.24 -0.52 -20.38
CA ASP A 122 -15.93 -0.41 -19.08
C ASP A 122 -14.98 -0.03 -17.91
N LEU A 123 -13.76 0.41 -18.18
CA LEU A 123 -12.76 0.78 -17.16
C LEU A 123 -13.24 1.83 -16.15
N LYS A 124 -14.31 2.56 -16.48
CA LYS A 124 -14.90 3.60 -15.63
C LYS A 124 -16.05 3.10 -14.74
N GLN A 125 -16.48 1.85 -14.87
CA GLN A 125 -17.67 1.33 -14.18
C GLN A 125 -17.41 0.71 -12.80
N GLY A 126 -16.19 0.78 -12.29
CA GLY A 126 -15.85 0.30 -10.95
C GLY A 126 -15.37 -1.16 -10.91
N ILE A 127 -15.19 -1.66 -9.68
CA ILE A 127 -14.52 -2.94 -9.37
C ILE A 127 -15.27 -4.20 -9.83
N THR A 128 -16.54 -4.09 -10.14
CA THR A 128 -17.36 -5.22 -10.62
C THR A 128 -17.23 -5.47 -12.11
N ASN A 129 -16.53 -4.59 -12.83
CA ASN A 129 -16.32 -4.80 -14.26
C ASN A 129 -15.31 -5.92 -14.55
N THR A 130 -15.38 -6.47 -15.74
CA THR A 130 -14.53 -7.60 -16.15
C THR A 130 -13.04 -7.26 -16.11
N ALA A 131 -12.66 -6.01 -16.39
CA ALA A 131 -11.26 -5.57 -16.36
C ALA A 131 -10.70 -5.57 -14.94
N ALA A 132 -11.46 -5.05 -13.95
CA ALA A 132 -11.06 -5.06 -12.56
C ALA A 132 -10.86 -6.49 -12.02
N LEU A 133 -11.79 -7.40 -12.32
CA LEU A 133 -11.69 -8.81 -11.94
C LEU A 133 -10.45 -9.48 -12.55
N LYS A 134 -10.10 -9.15 -13.80
CA LYS A 134 -8.89 -9.68 -14.43
C LYS A 134 -7.61 -9.13 -13.84
N VAL A 135 -7.55 -7.85 -13.51
CA VAL A 135 -6.41 -7.27 -12.77
C VAL A 135 -6.22 -7.99 -11.44
N LYS A 136 -7.30 -8.21 -10.67
CA LYS A 136 -7.25 -8.99 -9.41
C LYS A 136 -6.69 -10.39 -9.65
N ALA A 137 -7.17 -11.08 -10.68
CA ALA A 137 -6.71 -12.43 -11.02
C ALA A 137 -5.23 -12.46 -11.40
N LEU A 138 -4.74 -11.48 -12.16
CA LEU A 138 -3.33 -11.34 -12.52
C LEU A 138 -2.45 -11.09 -11.29
N LEU A 139 -2.85 -10.17 -10.41
CA LEU A 139 -2.14 -9.91 -9.16
C LEU A 139 -2.06 -11.17 -8.30
N GLN A 140 -3.15 -11.91 -8.19
CA GLN A 140 -3.23 -13.13 -7.38
C GLN A 140 -2.41 -14.29 -8.00
N ALA A 141 -2.39 -14.42 -9.33
CA ALA A 141 -1.65 -15.49 -10.01
C ALA A 141 -0.13 -15.37 -9.80
N GLY A 142 0.41 -14.16 -9.82
CA GLY A 142 1.82 -13.87 -9.57
C GLY A 142 2.20 -13.79 -8.09
N GLN A 143 1.23 -13.91 -7.17
CA GLN A 143 1.45 -13.72 -5.75
C GLN A 143 2.25 -14.86 -5.12
N VAL A 144 3.24 -14.47 -4.33
CA VAL A 144 4.09 -15.37 -3.55
C VAL A 144 3.95 -15.01 -2.08
N GLN A 145 3.76 -16.02 -1.25
CA GLN A 145 3.73 -15.82 0.20
C GLN A 145 5.13 -15.45 0.71
N ALA A 146 5.24 -14.41 1.52
CA ALA A 146 6.47 -14.08 2.19
C ALA A 146 6.92 -15.25 3.11
N SER A 147 8.21 -15.59 3.05
CA SER A 147 8.80 -16.60 3.96
C SER A 147 9.02 -16.05 5.36
N ALA A 148 9.19 -14.74 5.49
CA ALA A 148 9.25 -14.00 6.75
C ALA A 148 8.63 -12.62 6.52
N TYR A 149 7.79 -12.19 7.45
CA TYR A 149 7.18 -10.87 7.47
C TYR A 149 7.11 -10.36 8.90
N PHE A 150 7.51 -9.13 9.11
CA PHE A 150 7.46 -8.46 10.39
C PHE A 150 7.26 -6.97 10.19
N ASP A 151 6.28 -6.39 10.86
CA ASP A 151 6.03 -4.95 10.89
C ASP A 151 6.18 -4.44 12.33
N VAL A 152 7.06 -3.47 12.54
CA VAL A 152 7.39 -2.93 13.88
C VAL A 152 6.19 -2.30 14.57
N LEU A 153 5.25 -1.78 13.79
CA LEU A 153 4.03 -1.12 14.27
C LEU A 153 2.78 -1.93 13.90
N SER A 154 2.89 -3.25 13.91
CA SER A 154 1.82 -4.16 13.50
C SER A 154 0.55 -4.10 14.38
N ASP A 155 0.64 -3.51 15.56
CA ASP A 155 -0.48 -3.29 16.48
C ASP A 155 -1.25 -1.97 16.24
N GLN A 156 -0.76 -1.12 15.33
CA GLN A 156 -1.32 0.20 15.06
C GLN A 156 -1.67 0.39 13.59
N THR A 157 -2.80 1.03 13.33
CA THR A 157 -3.18 1.47 11.98
C THR A 157 -2.55 2.83 11.64
N VAL A 158 -2.40 3.14 10.35
CA VAL A 158 -1.93 4.47 9.89
C VAL A 158 -2.76 5.61 10.48
N PRO A 159 -4.11 5.53 10.56
CA PRO A 159 -4.90 6.54 11.26
C PRO A 159 -4.50 6.74 12.72
N GLN A 160 -4.21 5.65 13.46
CA GLN A 160 -3.76 5.73 14.86
C GLN A 160 -2.39 6.37 14.98
N ILE A 161 -1.42 5.94 14.16
CA ILE A 161 -0.07 6.52 14.11
C ILE A 161 -0.14 8.03 13.82
N ARG A 162 -0.89 8.43 12.79
CA ARG A 162 -1.06 9.85 12.44
C ARG A 162 -1.78 10.65 13.52
N LYS A 163 -2.72 10.04 14.24
CA LYS A 163 -3.36 10.68 15.38
C LYS A 163 -2.35 10.93 16.50
N ALA A 164 -1.51 9.94 16.82
CA ALA A 164 -0.45 10.08 17.81
C ALA A 164 0.51 11.21 17.44
N GLN A 165 0.99 11.24 16.19
CA GLN A 165 1.86 12.32 15.69
C GLN A 165 1.22 13.73 15.73
N ARG A 166 -0.10 13.82 15.51
CA ARG A 166 -0.79 15.13 15.67
C ARG A 166 -0.90 15.55 17.12
N LEU A 167 -1.14 14.59 18.03
CA LEU A 167 -1.19 14.87 19.48
C LEU A 167 0.18 15.28 20.01
N GLU A 168 1.24 14.59 19.59
CA GLU A 168 2.63 14.94 19.90
C GLU A 168 2.92 16.39 19.50
N ARG A 169 2.76 16.73 18.21
CA ARG A 169 2.99 18.10 17.73
C ARG A 169 2.14 19.17 18.44
N ALA A 170 0.88 18.84 18.74
CA ALA A 170 0.04 19.76 19.49
C ALA A 170 0.51 19.94 20.92
N PHE A 171 1.05 18.89 21.54
CA PHE A 171 1.60 18.95 22.88
C PHE A 171 2.94 19.72 22.90
N GLU A 172 3.82 19.53 21.93
CA GLU A 172 5.05 20.30 21.76
C GLU A 172 4.74 21.82 21.69
N GLN A 173 3.71 22.22 20.94
CA GLN A 173 3.28 23.63 20.90
C GLN A 173 2.83 24.15 22.27
N VAL A 174 2.22 23.31 23.11
CA VAL A 174 1.85 23.68 24.47
C VAL A 174 3.07 23.78 25.38
N LEU A 175 4.06 22.91 25.20
CA LEU A 175 5.33 22.96 25.93
C LEU A 175 6.10 24.26 25.66
N ASP A 176 6.04 24.75 24.43
CA ASP A 176 6.72 25.97 23.99
C ASP A 176 5.97 27.27 24.37
N ASP A 177 4.73 27.17 24.84
CA ASP A 177 3.90 28.32 25.19
C ASP A 177 4.16 28.77 26.65
N PRO A 178 4.76 29.95 26.89
CA PRO A 178 4.99 30.47 28.26
C PRO A 178 3.69 30.59 29.07
N ALA A 179 2.54 30.80 28.43
CA ALA A 179 1.26 30.89 29.11
C ALA A 179 0.78 29.55 29.68
N ALA A 180 1.30 28.43 29.16
CA ALA A 180 0.96 27.09 29.63
C ALA A 180 1.79 26.62 30.83
N GLU A 181 2.85 27.33 31.23
CA GLU A 181 3.80 26.89 32.25
C GLU A 181 3.11 26.43 33.53
N GLN A 182 2.20 27.26 34.06
CA GLN A 182 1.47 26.96 35.31
C GLN A 182 0.54 25.71 35.14
N ALA A 183 -0.09 25.57 34.01
CA ALA A 183 -0.95 24.44 33.73
C ALA A 183 -0.13 23.14 33.60
N LEU A 184 1.03 23.21 32.93
CA LEU A 184 1.93 22.08 32.76
C LEU A 184 2.51 21.55 34.07
N GLN A 185 2.59 22.38 35.13
CA GLN A 185 3.05 21.96 36.46
C GLN A 185 2.02 21.12 37.24
N GLN A 186 0.80 20.96 36.72
CA GLN A 186 -0.20 20.11 37.37
C GLN A 186 0.28 18.64 37.45
N PRO A 187 0.15 17.99 38.65
CA PRO A 187 0.63 16.60 38.80
C PRO A 187 0.03 15.62 37.83
N ALA A 188 -1.20 15.84 37.36
CA ALA A 188 -1.87 15.01 36.37
C ALA A 188 -1.17 15.01 35.00
N LEU A 189 -0.36 16.01 34.68
CA LEU A 189 0.40 16.12 33.43
C LEU A 189 1.85 15.61 33.55
N GLN A 190 2.28 15.17 34.74
CA GLN A 190 3.63 14.66 34.97
C GLN A 190 3.99 13.50 33.96
N PRO A 191 3.13 12.48 33.74
CA PRO A 191 3.46 11.41 32.84
C PRO A 191 3.71 11.88 31.39
N LEU A 192 3.03 12.94 30.94
CA LEU A 192 3.25 13.51 29.60
C LEU A 192 4.59 14.26 29.53
N ARG A 193 4.95 15.00 30.59
CA ARG A 193 6.25 15.70 30.64
C ARG A 193 7.41 14.72 30.69
N ASP A 194 7.27 13.64 31.43
CA ASP A 194 8.30 12.61 31.52
C ASP A 194 8.56 11.96 30.16
N GLN A 195 7.52 11.71 29.38
CA GLN A 195 7.64 11.19 28.01
C GLN A 195 8.17 12.21 27.00
N ALA A 196 7.96 13.51 27.22
CA ALA A 196 8.47 14.57 26.35
C ALA A 196 9.95 14.90 26.63
N ALA A 197 10.52 14.40 27.74
CA ALA A 197 11.91 14.62 28.14
C ALA A 197 12.89 13.58 27.57
N ASP A 198 12.38 12.47 27.01
CA ASP A 198 13.17 11.41 26.38
C ASP A 198 13.41 11.71 24.89
#